data_b367dc5277a59550c956e4591b443152
#
_entry.id   b367dc5277a59550c956e4591b443152
#
_cell.length_a   1.000
_cell.length_b   1.000
_cell.length_c   1.000
_cell.angle_alpha   90.00
_cell.angle_beta   90.00
_cell.angle_gamma   90.00
#
_symmetry.space_group_name_H-M   'P 1'
#
loop_
_entity.id
_entity.type
_entity.pdbx_description
1 polymer ?
#
loop_
_entity_poly.entity_id
_entity_poly.type
_entity_poly.pdbx_seq_one_letter_code
_entity_poly.pdbx_strand_id
1 'polypeptide(L)'
;MGGIGSAPAPVVKVAPPKGPVRVSGGVVSGLAISQPRPVYPPIARAAHVSGAVQLHAIISKTGTITNLQVISGPEMLRASALDAVRNWRYKPYLLNGEPTEVETTITVNFNFGGG
;
A
#
# COMPACT_ATOMS: atom_id res chain seq x y z
N MET A 1 -20.71 20.08 -35.98
CA MET A 1 -20.43 19.67 -35.63
C MET A 1 -20.17 19.19 -35.11
N GLY A 2 -20.37 19.35 -35.16
CA GLY A 2 -19.96 18.70 -34.78
C GLY A 2 -19.70 18.14 -34.25
N GLY A 3 -19.81 18.12 -34.35
CA GLY A 3 -19.43 17.41 -33.98
C GLY A 3 -19.27 16.91 -33.49
N ILE A 4 -19.27 16.90 -33.49
CA ILE A 4 -19.06 16.42 -33.06
C ILE A 4 -18.77 15.77 -32.65
N GLY A 5 -18.78 15.80 -32.62
CA GLY A 5 -18.35 15.13 -32.27
C GLY A 5 -18.31 14.42 -31.85
N SER A 6 -18.45 14.15 -31.89
CA SER A 6 -18.39 13.38 -31.56
C SER A 6 -17.86 12.64 -31.28
N ALA A 7 -17.51 12.52 -31.14
CA ALA A 7 -16.91 11.87 -30.94
C ALA A 7 -16.75 11.18 -30.29
N PRO A 8 -16.62 10.58 -30.19
CA PRO A 8 -16.49 9.74 -29.60
C PRO A 8 -15.89 9.08 -28.93
N ALA A 9 -15.82 8.90 -28.62
CA ALA A 9 -15.38 8.36 -28.03
C ALA A 9 -15.06 7.56 -27.74
N PRO A 10 -14.90 7.19 -27.55
CA PRO A 10 -14.48 6.50 -27.17
C PRO A 10 -14.03 5.59 -26.89
N VAL A 11 -13.61 5.31 -26.95
CA VAL A 11 -13.19 4.57 -26.78
C VAL A 11 -12.69 3.91 -26.40
N VAL A 12 -12.67 3.60 -26.25
CA VAL A 12 -12.34 3.16 -25.83
C VAL A 12 -11.68 2.20 -25.51
N LYS A 13 -10.88 1.91 -25.83
CA LYS A 13 -10.10 1.15 -25.58
C LYS A 13 -9.55 1.34 -24.54
N VAL A 14 -9.67 0.77 -23.83
CA VAL A 14 -9.11 1.00 -22.65
C VAL A 14 -7.81 0.38 -22.53
N ALA A 15 -6.84 1.13 -22.74
CA ALA A 15 -5.49 0.65 -22.53
C ALA A 15 -5.32 0.38 -21.04
N PRO A 16 -4.54 -0.63 -20.67
CA PRO A 16 -4.20 -0.82 -19.28
C PRO A 16 -3.51 0.41 -18.76
N PRO A 17 -3.71 0.74 -17.50
CA PRO A 17 -3.02 1.90 -16.92
C PRO A 17 -1.53 1.71 -17.06
N LYS A 18 -0.83 2.77 -17.31
CA LYS A 18 0.60 2.72 -17.43
C LYS A 18 1.29 2.65 -16.10
N GLY A 19 0.63 3.00 -15.07
CA GLY A 19 1.19 2.96 -13.74
C GLY A 19 0.34 2.13 -12.83
N PRO A 20 0.68 2.11 -11.55
CA PRO A 20 -0.10 1.37 -10.58
C PRO A 20 -1.52 1.88 -10.49
N VAL A 21 -2.44 0.98 -10.28
CA VAL A 21 -3.84 1.33 -10.05
C VAL A 21 -4.00 1.68 -8.59
N ARG A 22 -4.68 2.77 -8.30
CA ARG A 22 -4.92 3.19 -6.94
C ARG A 22 -6.00 2.32 -6.32
N VAL A 23 -5.69 1.69 -5.20
CA VAL A 23 -6.63 0.81 -4.50
C VAL A 23 -6.62 1.16 -3.03
N SER A 24 -7.78 1.15 -2.40
CA SER A 24 -7.86 1.51 -0.99
C SER A 24 -7.13 0.51 -0.11
N GLY A 25 -6.63 1.00 1.03
CA GLY A 25 -5.95 0.14 1.98
C GLY A 25 -6.82 -0.99 2.48
N GLY A 26 -8.13 -0.74 2.61
CA GLY A 26 -9.05 -1.78 3.06
C GLY A 26 -9.15 -2.93 2.09
N VAL A 27 -9.17 -2.64 0.79
CA VAL A 27 -9.21 -3.69 -0.22
C VAL A 27 -7.91 -4.47 -0.23
N VAL A 28 -6.78 -3.76 -0.18
CA VAL A 28 -5.47 -4.39 -0.19
C VAL A 28 -5.29 -5.27 1.03
N SER A 29 -5.78 -4.82 2.18
CA SER A 29 -5.69 -5.58 3.41
C SER A 29 -6.34 -6.96 3.27
N GLY A 30 -7.41 -7.05 2.49
CA GLY A 30 -8.08 -8.32 2.24
C GLY A 30 -7.28 -9.27 1.38
N LEU A 31 -6.22 -8.80 0.74
CA LEU A 31 -5.36 -9.62 -0.10
C LEU A 31 -4.10 -10.08 0.63
N ALA A 32 -3.95 -9.72 1.89
CA ALA A 32 -2.72 -10.03 2.62
C ALA A 32 -2.55 -11.53 2.81
N ILE A 33 -1.36 -12.01 2.49
CA ILE A 33 -0.98 -13.41 2.70
C ILE A 33 -0.13 -13.51 3.96
N SER A 34 0.85 -12.64 4.08
CA SER A 34 1.79 -12.67 5.18
C SER A 34 2.11 -11.25 5.59
N GLN A 35 1.92 -10.95 6.86
CA GLN A 35 2.17 -9.63 7.41
C GLN A 35 2.92 -9.76 8.74
N PRO A 36 4.23 -10.03 8.68
CA PRO A 36 5.01 -10.13 9.92
C PRO A 36 4.87 -8.86 10.74
N ARG A 37 4.73 -9.01 12.03
CA ARG A 37 4.55 -7.86 12.91
C ARG A 37 5.82 -7.03 12.96
N PRO A 38 5.70 -5.72 13.01
CA PRO A 38 6.86 -4.88 13.17
C PRO A 38 7.44 -5.04 14.57
N VAL A 39 8.75 -4.91 14.66
CA VAL A 39 9.43 -4.92 15.95
C VAL A 39 9.25 -3.55 16.58
N TYR A 40 8.80 -3.53 17.83
CA TYR A 40 8.67 -2.26 18.54
C TYR A 40 10.06 -1.81 18.95
N PRO A 41 10.56 -0.67 18.43
CA PRO A 41 11.92 -0.26 18.72
C PRO A 41 12.12 -0.03 20.22
N PRO A 42 13.19 -0.52 20.81
CA PRO A 42 13.41 -0.33 22.24
C PRO A 42 13.45 1.14 22.65
N ILE A 43 14.01 1.99 21.79
CA ILE A 43 14.08 3.41 22.11
C ILE A 43 12.70 4.05 22.15
N ALA A 44 11.81 3.61 21.26
CA ALA A 44 10.44 4.12 21.25
C ALA A 44 9.68 3.61 22.46
N ARG A 45 9.93 2.38 22.87
CA ARG A 45 9.31 1.83 24.05
C ARG A 45 9.73 2.59 25.30
N ALA A 46 11.01 2.85 25.42
CA ALA A 46 11.55 3.59 26.57
C ALA A 46 10.99 5.00 26.63
N ALA A 47 10.75 5.59 25.47
CA ALA A 47 10.23 6.96 25.41
C ALA A 47 8.70 7.00 25.41
N HIS A 48 8.04 5.83 25.52
CA HIS A 48 6.58 5.73 25.50
C HIS A 48 5.97 6.31 24.22
N VAL A 49 6.65 6.12 23.11
CA VAL A 49 6.15 6.58 21.80
C VAL A 49 5.28 5.49 21.21
N SER A 50 4.04 5.83 20.87
CA SER A 50 3.12 4.91 20.20
C SER A 50 2.41 5.69 19.12
N GLY A 51 1.61 4.99 18.34
CA GLY A 51 0.83 5.62 17.30
C GLY A 51 0.84 4.82 16.01
N ALA A 52 0.36 5.45 14.95
CA ALA A 52 0.24 4.83 13.65
C ALA A 52 1.24 5.44 12.69
N VAL A 53 1.86 4.60 11.89
CA VAL A 53 2.73 5.04 10.80
C VAL A 53 1.99 4.75 9.50
N GLN A 54 1.82 5.77 8.68
CA GLN A 54 1.19 5.62 7.38
C GLN A 54 2.25 5.60 6.30
N LEU A 55 2.13 4.64 5.40
CA LEU A 55 3.09 4.45 4.34
C LEU A 55 2.39 4.38 3.01
N HIS A 56 2.99 5.01 2.02
CA HIS A 56 2.58 4.86 0.64
C HIS A 56 3.35 3.67 0.08
N ALA A 57 2.65 2.74 -0.54
CA ALA A 57 3.27 1.53 -1.03
C ALA A 57 2.79 1.19 -2.42
N ILE A 58 3.68 0.59 -3.20
CA ILE A 58 3.33 0.00 -4.48
C ILE A 58 3.54 -1.49 -4.35
N ILE A 59 2.50 -2.24 -4.68
CA ILE A 59 2.52 -3.70 -4.62
C ILE A 59 2.62 -4.21 -6.05
N SER A 60 3.60 -5.03 -6.30
CA SER A 60 3.86 -5.54 -7.64
C SER A 60 2.80 -6.54 -8.08
N LYS A 61 2.87 -6.91 -9.34
CA LYS A 61 1.97 -7.91 -9.91
C LYS A 61 2.08 -9.25 -9.22
N THR A 62 3.18 -9.49 -8.54
CA THR A 62 3.39 -10.75 -7.83
C THR A 62 3.07 -10.65 -6.34
N GLY A 63 2.62 -9.49 -5.89
CA GLY A 63 2.22 -9.31 -4.50
C GLY A 63 3.33 -8.88 -3.55
N THR A 64 4.47 -8.47 -4.08
CA THR A 64 5.57 -7.99 -3.25
C THR A 64 5.58 -6.47 -3.21
N ILE A 65 6.14 -5.92 -2.14
CA ILE A 65 6.24 -4.46 -2.01
C ILE A 65 7.46 -3.99 -2.80
N THR A 66 7.25 -3.09 -3.75
CA THR A 66 8.33 -2.62 -4.61
C THR A 66 8.74 -1.18 -4.35
N ASN A 67 7.86 -0.38 -3.76
CA ASN A 67 8.17 0.99 -3.44
C ASN A 67 7.47 1.31 -2.13
N LEU A 68 8.17 1.98 -1.23
CA LEU A 68 7.65 2.19 0.10
C LEU A 68 8.16 3.50 0.64
N GLN A 69 7.23 4.38 1.03
CA GLN A 69 7.56 5.69 1.57
C GLN A 69 6.70 5.99 2.77
N VAL A 70 7.30 6.61 3.78
CA VAL A 70 6.55 7.04 4.95
C VAL A 70 5.83 8.35 4.63
N ILE A 71 4.53 8.37 4.88
CA ILE A 71 3.73 9.57 4.72
C ILE A 71 3.69 10.34 6.04
N SER A 72 3.45 9.63 7.14
CA SER A 72 3.33 10.26 8.44
C SER A 72 3.55 9.23 9.53
N GLY A 73 3.76 9.72 10.74
CA GLY A 73 3.92 8.87 11.91
C GLY A 73 5.11 9.27 12.74
N PRO A 74 5.17 8.79 13.99
CA PRO A 74 6.28 9.10 14.88
C PRO A 74 7.60 8.66 14.28
N GLU A 75 8.58 9.53 14.34
CA GLU A 75 9.86 9.27 13.71
C GLU A 75 10.54 8.02 14.24
N MET A 76 10.40 7.77 15.53
CA MET A 76 11.04 6.60 16.15
C MET A 76 10.47 5.28 15.67
N LEU A 77 9.27 5.30 15.07
CA LEU A 77 8.60 4.09 14.63
C LEU A 77 8.73 3.84 13.13
N ARG A 78 9.21 4.83 12.39
CA ARG A 78 9.22 4.75 10.94
C ARG A 78 10.08 3.63 10.39
N ALA A 79 11.29 3.50 10.91
CA ALA A 79 12.22 2.46 10.42
C ALA A 79 11.66 1.07 10.63
N SER A 80 11.05 0.85 11.80
CA SER A 80 10.48 -0.44 12.11
C SER A 80 9.29 -0.77 11.20
N ALA A 81 8.46 0.24 10.93
CA ALA A 81 7.33 0.07 10.04
C ALA A 81 7.79 -0.28 8.63
N LEU A 82 8.82 0.43 8.15
CA LEU A 82 9.36 0.16 6.83
C LEU A 82 9.90 -1.26 6.73
N ASP A 83 10.66 -1.67 7.73
CA ASP A 83 11.24 -3.01 7.73
C ASP A 83 10.18 -4.10 7.73
N ALA A 84 9.12 -3.90 8.50
CA ALA A 84 8.06 -4.89 8.58
C ALA A 84 7.31 -4.98 7.25
N VAL A 85 6.86 -3.84 6.74
CA VAL A 85 6.03 -3.82 5.54
C VAL A 85 6.81 -4.31 4.32
N ARG A 86 8.09 -4.04 4.29
CA ARG A 86 8.94 -4.50 3.18
C ARG A 86 8.86 -6.01 3.00
N ASN A 87 8.61 -6.74 4.07
CA ASN A 87 8.53 -8.20 4.04
C ASN A 87 7.11 -8.73 3.93
N TRP A 88 6.14 -7.85 3.86
CA TRP A 88 4.74 -8.26 3.71
C TRP A 88 4.51 -8.80 2.32
N ARG A 89 3.58 -9.72 2.21
CA ARG A 89 3.24 -10.37 0.94
C ARG A 89 1.74 -10.36 0.76
N TYR A 90 1.32 -10.19 -0.47
CA TYR A 90 -0.09 -10.09 -0.84
C TYR A 90 -0.39 -10.98 -2.03
N LYS A 91 -1.67 -11.32 -2.17
CA LYS A 91 -2.14 -11.93 -3.40
C LYS A 91 -2.12 -10.88 -4.48
N PRO A 92 -1.84 -11.27 -5.73
CA PRO A 92 -1.91 -10.31 -6.82
C PRO A 92 -3.29 -9.69 -6.93
N TYR A 93 -3.33 -8.40 -7.17
CA TYR A 93 -4.59 -7.72 -7.43
C TYR A 93 -4.94 -7.95 -8.89
N LEU A 94 -6.14 -8.48 -9.13
CA LEU A 94 -6.55 -8.79 -10.50
C LEU A 94 -7.48 -7.70 -11.01
N LEU A 95 -7.14 -7.18 -12.17
CA LEU A 95 -7.98 -6.22 -12.87
C LEU A 95 -8.35 -6.89 -14.18
N ASN A 96 -9.63 -7.17 -14.36
CA ASN A 96 -10.11 -7.92 -15.53
C ASN A 96 -9.37 -9.25 -15.70
N GLY A 97 -9.08 -9.88 -14.56
CA GLY A 97 -8.44 -11.18 -14.56
C GLY A 97 -6.93 -11.16 -14.70
N GLU A 98 -6.32 -9.97 -14.76
CA GLU A 98 -4.88 -9.89 -14.95
C GLU A 98 -4.20 -9.27 -13.72
N PRO A 99 -3.07 -9.87 -13.29
CA PRO A 99 -2.33 -9.28 -12.18
C PRO A 99 -1.91 -7.85 -12.51
N THR A 100 -2.14 -6.97 -11.59
CA THR A 100 -1.93 -5.54 -11.81
C THR A 100 -1.20 -4.95 -10.62
N GLU A 101 -0.28 -4.06 -10.91
CA GLU A 101 0.44 -3.32 -9.90
C GLU A 101 -0.51 -2.35 -9.22
N VAL A 102 -0.44 -2.23 -7.90
CA VAL A 102 -1.34 -1.34 -7.16
C VAL A 102 -0.58 -0.37 -6.30
N GLU A 103 -1.18 0.80 -6.13
CA GLU A 103 -0.69 1.85 -5.27
C GLU A 103 -1.68 2.01 -4.13
N THR A 104 -1.19 2.00 -2.90
CA THR A 104 -2.08 2.07 -1.74
C THR A 104 -1.40 2.71 -0.54
N THR A 105 -2.19 2.98 0.49
CA THR A 105 -1.67 3.45 1.76
C THR A 105 -1.84 2.35 2.78
N ILE A 106 -0.75 2.05 3.49
CA ILE A 106 -0.74 1.04 4.53
C ILE A 106 -0.56 1.72 5.86
N THR A 107 -1.33 1.32 6.86
CA THR A 107 -1.23 1.86 8.21
C THR A 107 -0.70 0.78 9.14
N VAL A 108 0.37 1.09 9.85
CA VAL A 108 0.96 0.19 10.83
C VAL A 108 0.78 0.80 12.20
N ASN A 109 0.15 0.07 13.09
CA ASN A 109 -0.14 0.56 14.44
C ASN A 109 0.85 0.00 15.45
N PHE A 110 1.35 0.88 16.32
CA PHE A 110 2.23 0.50 17.41
C PHE A 110 1.56 0.88 18.71
N ASN A 111 1.28 -0.12 19.54
CA ASN A 111 0.61 0.10 20.82
C ASN A 111 1.37 -0.56 21.93
N PHE A 112 1.38 0.11 23.10
CA PHE A 112 1.91 -0.51 24.31
C PHE A 112 0.89 -1.51 24.83
N GLY A 113 1.39 -2.63 25.31
CA GLY A 113 0.52 -3.60 25.93
C GLY A 113 -0.43 -4.29 24.98
N GLY A 114 -0.56 -3.80 23.79
CA GLY A 114 -1.38 -4.42 22.80
C GLY A 114 -0.71 -5.64 22.22
N GLY A 115 0.40 -5.82 22.65
CA GLY A 115 1.19 -7.02 22.36
C GLY A 115 1.34 -7.28 20.94
#